data_d2d33d738a77d12a9efaec7dae35fa87
#
_entry.id   d2d33d738a77d12a9efaec7dae35fa87
#
_cell.length_a   1.000
_cell.length_b   1.000
_cell.length_c   1.000
_cell.angle_alpha   90.00
_cell.angle_beta   90.00
_cell.angle_gamma   90.00
#
_symmetry.space_group_name_H-M   'P 1'
#
loop_
_entity.id
_entity.type
_entity.pdbx_description
1 polymer ?
#
loop_
_entity_poly.entity_id
_entity_poly.type
_entity_poly.pdbx_seq_one_letter_code
_entity_poly.pdbx_strand_id
1 'polypeptide(L)'
;MGTGLAAIGIGDNRMKAIVVRFCARLVLSGVLTGIAATAWAQTPATVLKVAPSADVQELDPTRGRNLISRIYSQMVFDTLFALDHTLSPQPMMVDREAVSEDRLTYTFTLRTGLKFHDGSPVTTRDVVASLNRWMDGSSIGDQLKQRVASLSIVDDLTFTLVLKEPFGLVEFMLAGAGAPIPAILREKDANRPENEQITAPIGSGPFRYVPSERVSGHRVVFDRNPDYAVRPEPPDGLAGGKIVKVDRVEWTVLPDATTTAEALANGEIDFWEGIAPDMAPVLRSRGVVVRRTNALPSVAFIRPNFQIPPFNDVRARQALALMFDQHDLMAAVAGDNMKWDTCYAFTVCDGPLSTEVGSEPYRKPDLAKAKELLAAAGYKGEKLVLLGTPNLPPINAMTQVAEARLRDAGIPVDTQMADFATMFKRMNTADLNAGGASWHLFTYYAIGSSWYHPLTNISLDLSCDKKNWAGFPCDPEGETLRQKVLSAPDDAARKAAFEALQKHLWEFIPYIPEGQFDVASAYRQDLSGVLAAYVQPYWNIEKH
;
A
#
# COMPACT_ATOMS: atom_id res chain seq x y z
N MET A 1 24.59 -10.74 -67.76
CA MET A 1 24.66 -9.58 -68.70
C MET A 1 24.80 -8.39 -67.75
N GLY A 2 25.92 -7.86 -67.58
CA GLY A 2 26.88 -7.15 -68.39
C GLY A 2 27.09 -5.86 -67.66
N THR A 3 28.17 -5.76 -66.88
CA THR A 3 29.44 -5.07 -67.15
C THR A 3 29.38 -3.56 -67.23
N GLY A 4 30.29 -2.91 -66.47
CA GLY A 4 30.72 -1.56 -66.67
C GLY A 4 31.58 -0.95 -65.57
N LEU A 5 32.87 -1.33 -65.52
CA LEU A 5 33.97 -0.61 -64.89
C LEU A 5 34.32 0.69 -65.63
N ALA A 6 34.80 1.71 -64.88
CA ALA A 6 35.92 2.60 -65.33
C ALA A 6 36.26 3.51 -64.16
N ALA A 7 37.30 3.55 -63.70
CA ALA A 7 38.62 3.81 -63.27
C ALA A 7 39.28 5.02 -63.98
N ILE A 8 40.30 5.62 -63.25
CA ILE A 8 41.37 6.58 -63.65
C ILE A 8 40.98 8.04 -63.44
N GLY A 9 41.82 8.90 -62.78
CA GLY A 9 43.25 8.93 -62.78
C GLY A 9 43.87 9.88 -61.75
N ILE A 10 45.06 9.61 -61.52
CA ILE A 10 46.14 10.18 -60.71
C ILE A 10 46.56 11.58 -61.19
N GLY A 11 46.97 12.44 -60.27
CA GLY A 11 47.67 13.67 -60.57
C GLY A 11 48.48 14.21 -59.39
N ASP A 12 49.72 13.86 -59.40
CA ASP A 12 50.85 14.22 -58.53
C ASP A 12 51.39 15.60 -58.89
N ASN A 13 51.84 16.43 -57.91
CA ASN A 13 53.09 17.23 -57.98
C ASN A 13 53.24 18.17 -56.78
N ARG A 14 54.07 17.82 -55.89
CA ARG A 14 55.42 18.24 -55.46
C ARG A 14 55.77 19.73 -55.49
N MET A 15 56.25 20.17 -54.34
CA MET A 15 57.44 20.95 -53.98
C MET A 15 57.41 22.51 -54.17
N LYS A 16 57.67 23.27 -53.07
CA LYS A 16 58.99 23.73 -52.68
C LYS A 16 58.96 24.57 -51.41
N ALA A 17 59.90 24.28 -50.54
CA ALA A 17 60.25 25.03 -49.35
C ALA A 17 61.00 26.34 -49.71
N ILE A 18 60.80 27.44 -48.90
CA ILE A 18 61.87 28.44 -48.67
C ILE A 18 61.80 28.90 -47.23
N VAL A 19 62.94 28.80 -46.60
CA VAL A 19 63.32 29.24 -45.24
C VAL A 19 63.69 30.74 -45.32
N VAL A 20 63.18 31.55 -44.36
CA VAL A 20 63.88 32.79 -43.97
C VAL A 20 63.71 32.96 -42.44
N ARG A 21 64.85 32.92 -41.76
CA ARG A 21 65.02 33.31 -40.35
C ARG A 21 65.08 34.81 -40.27
N PHE A 22 64.39 35.42 -39.30
CA PHE A 22 64.92 36.65 -38.67
C PHE A 22 64.46 36.75 -37.20
N CYS A 23 65.45 36.95 -36.34
CA CYS A 23 65.28 37.14 -34.89
C CYS A 23 64.76 38.55 -34.58
N ALA A 24 63.84 38.68 -33.66
CA ALA A 24 63.74 39.86 -32.82
C ALA A 24 63.27 39.46 -31.43
N ARG A 25 64.10 39.63 -30.42
CA ARG A 25 63.80 39.51 -29.00
C ARG A 25 62.95 40.73 -28.59
N LEU A 26 61.82 40.51 -28.00
CA LEU A 26 61.15 41.45 -27.09
C LEU A 26 60.64 40.67 -25.87
N VAL A 27 61.26 41.02 -24.75
CA VAL A 27 60.84 40.58 -23.40
C VAL A 27 59.57 41.32 -23.06
N LEU A 28 58.48 40.62 -22.88
CA LEU A 28 57.31 41.13 -22.20
C LEU A 28 56.92 40.17 -21.10
N SER A 29 57.21 40.58 -19.86
CA SER A 29 56.76 39.89 -18.62
C SER A 29 55.26 40.00 -18.52
N GLY A 30 54.53 38.97 -18.96
CA GLY A 30 53.12 38.83 -18.72
C GLY A 30 52.89 38.00 -17.46
N VAL A 31 52.34 38.61 -16.41
CA VAL A 31 51.86 37.99 -15.20
C VAL A 31 50.72 37.01 -15.58
N LEU A 32 51.00 35.72 -15.61
CA LEU A 32 49.98 34.69 -15.64
C LEU A 32 49.34 34.64 -14.24
N THR A 33 48.25 35.37 -14.02
CA THR A 33 47.28 35.11 -12.97
C THR A 33 46.58 33.81 -13.31
N GLY A 34 47.05 32.71 -12.72
CA GLY A 34 46.38 31.43 -12.75
C GLY A 34 45.03 31.54 -12.02
N ILE A 35 43.94 31.66 -12.78
CA ILE A 35 42.60 31.39 -12.25
C ILE A 35 42.57 29.88 -11.96
N ALA A 36 42.90 29.52 -10.72
CA ALA A 36 42.57 28.20 -10.21
C ALA A 36 41.03 28.11 -10.21
N ALA A 37 40.45 27.55 -11.27
CA ALA A 37 39.10 27.09 -11.25
C ALA A 37 39.06 25.98 -10.18
N THR A 38 38.62 26.35 -8.98
CA THR A 38 38.21 25.37 -7.97
C THR A 38 37.06 24.57 -8.59
N ALA A 39 37.39 23.46 -9.23
CA ALA A 39 36.41 22.44 -9.53
C ALA A 39 35.81 22.02 -8.18
N TRP A 40 34.66 22.53 -7.88
CA TRP A 40 33.84 22.00 -6.78
C TRP A 40 33.58 20.55 -7.15
N ALA A 41 34.28 19.62 -6.50
CA ALA A 41 33.97 18.21 -6.59
C ALA A 41 32.52 18.08 -6.11
N GLN A 42 31.59 17.91 -7.02
CA GLN A 42 30.21 17.57 -6.65
C GLN A 42 30.31 16.26 -5.89
N THR A 43 29.93 16.27 -4.63
CA THR A 43 29.76 15.04 -3.85
C THR A 43 28.82 14.13 -4.67
N PRO A 44 29.20 12.87 -4.91
CA PRO A 44 28.33 11.96 -5.63
C PRO A 44 26.95 11.93 -5.00
N ALA A 45 25.90 12.03 -5.82
CA ALA A 45 24.53 11.99 -5.34
C ALA A 45 24.28 10.70 -4.53
N THR A 46 23.74 10.84 -3.33
CA THR A 46 23.38 9.70 -2.48
C THR A 46 22.09 9.05 -3.01
N VAL A 47 22.22 7.83 -3.54
CA VAL A 47 21.12 7.06 -4.12
C VAL A 47 20.71 5.93 -3.20
N LEU A 48 19.43 5.85 -2.86
CA LEU A 48 18.79 4.72 -2.21
C LEU A 48 18.20 3.80 -3.28
N LYS A 49 18.75 2.61 -3.42
CA LYS A 49 18.31 1.60 -4.38
C LYS A 49 17.39 0.59 -3.71
N VAL A 50 16.17 0.46 -4.22
CA VAL A 50 15.09 -0.32 -3.61
C VAL A 50 14.60 -1.38 -4.58
N ALA A 51 14.42 -2.61 -4.12
CA ALA A 51 13.58 -3.61 -4.76
C ALA A 51 12.17 -3.51 -4.15
N PRO A 52 11.20 -2.92 -4.86
CA PRO A 52 9.83 -2.80 -4.39
C PRO A 52 9.10 -4.15 -4.50
N SER A 53 7.98 -4.29 -3.77
CA SER A 53 7.13 -5.49 -3.81
C SER A 53 6.47 -5.74 -5.18
N ALA A 54 6.30 -4.69 -5.99
CA ALA A 54 5.75 -4.74 -7.35
C ALA A 54 6.11 -3.47 -8.15
N ASP A 55 5.87 -3.49 -9.47
CA ASP A 55 5.91 -2.28 -10.28
C ASP A 55 4.67 -1.42 -10.06
N VAL A 56 4.85 -0.09 -9.99
CA VAL A 56 3.73 0.85 -9.89
C VAL A 56 3.06 1.01 -11.27
N GLN A 57 1.81 0.59 -11.38
CA GLN A 57 1.04 0.67 -12.62
C GLN A 57 0.14 1.91 -12.66
N GLU A 58 -0.35 2.37 -11.51
CA GLU A 58 -1.25 3.50 -11.38
C GLU A 58 -0.50 4.69 -10.76
N LEU A 59 -0.43 5.78 -11.50
CA LEU A 59 0.23 7.03 -11.09
C LEU A 59 -0.75 8.09 -10.58
N ASP A 60 -2.06 7.89 -10.76
CA ASP A 60 -3.10 8.72 -10.17
C ASP A 60 -3.32 8.30 -8.70
N PRO A 61 -2.98 9.15 -7.71
CA PRO A 61 -3.06 8.79 -6.30
C PRO A 61 -4.49 8.55 -5.81
N THR A 62 -5.49 9.07 -6.54
CA THR A 62 -6.91 8.91 -6.21
C THR A 62 -7.52 7.62 -6.77
N ARG A 63 -6.72 6.80 -7.47
CA ARG A 63 -7.14 5.54 -8.10
C ARG A 63 -6.32 4.33 -7.63
N GLY A 64 -5.08 4.54 -7.22
CA GLY A 64 -4.15 3.47 -6.79
C GLY A 64 -4.60 2.76 -5.53
N ARG A 65 -5.00 1.48 -5.63
CA ARG A 65 -5.54 0.70 -4.50
C ARG A 65 -4.55 -0.29 -3.89
N ASN A 66 -3.50 -0.67 -4.63
CA ASN A 66 -2.50 -1.62 -4.15
C ASN A 66 -1.43 -0.94 -3.28
N LEU A 67 -0.64 -1.74 -2.56
CA LEU A 67 0.38 -1.26 -1.62
C LEU A 67 1.40 -0.33 -2.31
N ILE A 68 1.95 -0.75 -3.46
CA ILE A 68 3.00 0.02 -4.13
C ILE A 68 2.51 1.38 -4.65
N SER A 69 1.24 1.45 -5.13
CA SER A 69 0.63 2.74 -5.52
C SER A 69 0.43 3.66 -4.32
N ARG A 70 0.13 3.12 -3.14
CA ARG A 70 0.02 3.92 -1.91
C ARG A 70 1.37 4.46 -1.46
N ILE A 71 2.44 3.64 -1.51
CA ILE A 71 3.81 4.07 -1.21
C ILE A 71 4.23 5.18 -2.17
N TYR A 72 4.04 4.96 -3.47
CA TYR A 72 4.28 5.95 -4.51
C TYR A 72 3.54 7.26 -4.23
N SER A 73 2.25 7.17 -3.90
CA SER A 73 1.42 8.34 -3.64
C SER A 73 1.92 9.15 -2.44
N GLN A 74 2.36 8.49 -1.36
CA GLN A 74 2.94 9.15 -0.18
C GLN A 74 4.31 9.79 -0.46
N MET A 75 5.06 9.32 -1.45
CA MET A 75 6.33 9.94 -1.86
C MET A 75 6.11 11.21 -2.68
N VAL A 76 5.19 11.16 -3.64
CA VAL A 76 5.02 12.20 -4.66
C VAL A 76 4.00 13.25 -4.26
N PHE A 77 3.00 12.89 -3.47
CA PHE A 77 1.91 13.78 -3.05
C PHE A 77 1.91 13.96 -1.53
N ASP A 78 1.22 14.99 -1.09
CA ASP A 78 0.94 15.19 0.32
C ASP A 78 -0.57 15.18 0.58
N THR A 79 -0.95 15.03 1.85
CA THR A 79 -2.34 14.94 2.33
C THR A 79 -2.58 16.00 3.40
N LEU A 80 -3.83 16.28 3.74
CA LEU A 80 -4.19 17.23 4.80
C LEU A 80 -3.73 16.75 6.17
N PHE A 81 -3.87 15.46 6.42
CA PHE A 81 -3.43 14.75 7.63
C PHE A 81 -2.61 13.52 7.21
N ALA A 82 -1.87 12.93 8.14
CA ALA A 82 -1.22 11.63 7.97
C ALA A 82 -1.28 10.82 9.26
N LEU A 83 -1.13 9.50 9.17
CA LEU A 83 -1.15 8.61 10.33
C LEU A 83 0.24 8.53 10.98
N ASP A 84 0.31 8.73 12.29
CA ASP A 84 1.51 8.49 13.09
C ASP A 84 1.76 6.98 13.33
N HIS A 85 2.75 6.63 14.15
CA HIS A 85 3.08 5.23 14.45
C HIS A 85 1.97 4.51 15.24
N THR A 86 1.08 5.26 15.92
CA THR A 86 -0.10 4.72 16.63
C THR A 86 -1.33 4.62 15.75
N LEU A 87 -1.21 5.01 14.46
CA LEU A 87 -2.29 5.10 13.48
C LEU A 87 -3.33 6.18 13.80
N SER A 88 -2.93 7.18 14.57
CA SER A 88 -3.73 8.37 14.87
C SER A 88 -3.47 9.46 13.82
N PRO A 89 -4.52 10.18 13.37
CA PRO A 89 -4.35 11.25 12.39
C PRO A 89 -3.62 12.45 13.01
N GLN A 90 -2.61 12.94 12.31
CA GLN A 90 -1.84 14.13 12.65
C GLN A 90 -1.89 15.12 11.50
N PRO A 91 -1.95 16.44 11.75
CA PRO A 91 -2.01 17.43 10.67
C PRO A 91 -0.71 17.43 9.85
N MET A 92 -0.84 17.53 8.51
CA MET A 92 0.27 17.63 7.56
C MET A 92 0.25 18.93 6.77
N MET A 93 -0.65 19.09 5.79
CA MET A 93 -0.84 20.36 5.10
C MET A 93 -1.65 21.35 5.94
N VAL A 94 -2.44 20.87 6.88
CA VAL A 94 -3.22 21.71 7.83
C VAL A 94 -2.30 22.31 8.88
N ASP A 95 -2.43 23.62 9.11
CA ASP A 95 -1.82 24.37 10.21
C ASP A 95 -2.73 24.38 11.43
N ARG A 96 -4.01 24.74 11.22
CA ARG A 96 -5.03 24.82 12.28
C ARG A 96 -6.33 24.22 11.84
N GLU A 97 -7.00 23.61 12.80
CA GLU A 97 -8.33 23.07 12.70
C GLU A 97 -9.21 23.68 13.78
N ALA A 98 -10.46 23.99 13.42
CA ALA A 98 -11.50 24.37 14.36
C ALA A 98 -12.77 23.56 14.05
N VAL A 99 -13.31 22.89 15.06
CA VAL A 99 -14.54 22.11 14.96
C VAL A 99 -15.61 22.79 15.79
N SER A 100 -16.81 22.98 15.22
CA SER A 100 -17.96 23.56 15.94
C SER A 100 -18.42 22.66 17.12
N GLU A 101 -19.09 23.24 18.11
CA GLU A 101 -19.56 22.50 19.29
C GLU A 101 -20.51 21.34 18.93
N ASP A 102 -21.34 21.51 17.90
CA ASP A 102 -22.20 20.46 17.36
C ASP A 102 -21.47 19.42 16.51
N ARG A 103 -20.16 19.60 16.29
CA ARG A 103 -19.28 18.76 15.49
C ARG A 103 -19.73 18.59 14.03
N LEU A 104 -20.45 19.55 13.49
CA LEU A 104 -20.90 19.54 12.11
C LEU A 104 -20.00 20.34 11.19
N THR A 105 -19.35 21.41 11.68
CA THR A 105 -18.52 22.28 10.84
C THR A 105 -17.05 22.15 11.22
N TYR A 106 -16.26 21.74 10.26
CA TYR A 106 -14.79 21.68 10.32
C TYR A 106 -14.22 22.83 9.51
N THR A 107 -13.43 23.69 10.13
CA THR A 107 -12.70 24.77 9.47
C THR A 107 -11.21 24.44 9.49
N PHE A 108 -10.62 24.27 8.31
CA PHE A 108 -9.20 23.95 8.16
C PHE A 108 -8.46 25.13 7.56
N THR A 109 -7.31 25.48 8.15
CA THR A 109 -6.39 26.46 7.61
C THR A 109 -5.10 25.77 7.18
N LEU A 110 -4.67 25.96 5.94
CA LEU A 110 -3.44 25.38 5.40
C LEU A 110 -2.20 26.09 5.95
N ARG A 111 -1.09 25.38 6.05
CA ARG A 111 0.23 25.98 6.31
C ARG A 111 0.61 26.91 5.19
N THR A 112 1.32 27.98 5.51
CA THR A 112 1.91 28.86 4.51
C THR A 112 3.13 28.22 3.83
N GLY A 113 3.39 28.59 2.58
CA GLY A 113 4.60 28.17 1.86
C GLY A 113 4.52 26.78 1.22
N LEU A 114 3.36 26.11 1.25
CA LEU A 114 3.16 24.87 0.52
C LEU A 114 3.24 25.09 -0.99
N LYS A 115 3.98 24.21 -1.69
CA LYS A 115 4.20 24.31 -3.15
C LYS A 115 4.09 22.95 -3.81
N PHE A 116 3.58 22.96 -5.02
CA PHE A 116 3.71 21.82 -5.92
C PHE A 116 5.13 21.73 -6.50
N HIS A 117 5.47 20.60 -7.11
CA HIS A 117 6.79 20.32 -7.70
C HIS A 117 7.16 21.28 -8.86
N ASP A 118 6.18 21.93 -9.47
CA ASP A 118 6.37 22.95 -10.50
C ASP A 118 6.56 24.38 -9.92
N GLY A 119 6.58 24.50 -8.59
CA GLY A 119 6.75 25.76 -7.87
C GLY A 119 5.47 26.56 -7.66
N SER A 120 4.33 26.15 -8.23
CA SER A 120 3.04 26.79 -7.99
C SER A 120 2.60 26.60 -6.52
N PRO A 121 1.93 27.59 -5.90
CA PRO A 121 1.44 27.47 -4.53
C PRO A 121 0.30 26.47 -4.45
N VAL A 122 0.19 25.77 -3.31
CA VAL A 122 -1.00 24.98 -2.96
C VAL A 122 -2.03 25.90 -2.33
N THR A 123 -3.26 25.83 -2.83
CA THR A 123 -4.39 26.63 -2.36
C THR A 123 -5.59 25.76 -2.01
N THR A 124 -6.58 26.35 -1.38
CA THR A 124 -7.85 25.67 -1.06
C THR A 124 -8.65 25.25 -2.30
N ARG A 125 -8.41 25.85 -3.48
CA ARG A 125 -8.99 25.39 -4.76
C ARG A 125 -8.47 24.01 -5.12
N ASP A 126 -7.17 23.79 -4.94
CA ASP A 126 -6.55 22.47 -5.15
C ASP A 126 -7.11 21.45 -4.18
N VAL A 127 -7.26 21.83 -2.91
CA VAL A 127 -7.80 20.96 -1.85
C VAL A 127 -9.24 20.56 -2.17
N VAL A 128 -10.13 21.50 -2.44
CA VAL A 128 -11.55 21.24 -2.69
C VAL A 128 -11.74 20.39 -3.94
N ALA A 129 -11.02 20.69 -5.02
CA ALA A 129 -11.07 19.89 -6.24
C ALA A 129 -10.57 18.45 -6.00
N SER A 130 -9.46 18.28 -5.26
CA SER A 130 -8.89 16.98 -4.94
C SER A 130 -9.80 16.13 -4.07
N LEU A 131 -10.36 16.71 -3.01
CA LEU A 131 -11.29 16.00 -2.13
C LEU A 131 -12.56 15.57 -2.87
N ASN A 132 -13.12 16.41 -3.75
CA ASN A 132 -14.26 16.03 -4.59
C ASN A 132 -13.89 14.83 -5.48
N ARG A 133 -12.75 14.89 -6.20
CA ARG A 133 -12.28 13.77 -7.04
C ARG A 133 -12.12 12.48 -6.23
N TRP A 134 -11.50 12.57 -5.05
CA TRP A 134 -11.30 11.41 -4.18
C TRP A 134 -12.62 10.86 -3.63
N MET A 135 -13.55 11.73 -3.25
CA MET A 135 -14.89 11.33 -2.80
C MET A 135 -15.70 10.64 -3.90
N ASP A 136 -15.48 10.99 -5.16
CA ASP A 136 -16.17 10.37 -6.31
C ASP A 136 -15.52 9.05 -6.75
N GLY A 137 -14.19 8.92 -6.61
CA GLY A 137 -13.42 7.78 -7.12
C GLY A 137 -13.07 6.69 -6.10
N SER A 138 -13.45 6.83 -4.82
CA SER A 138 -13.03 5.96 -3.73
C SER A 138 -14.21 5.51 -2.88
N SER A 139 -14.26 4.22 -2.53
CA SER A 139 -15.30 3.69 -1.62
C SER A 139 -15.26 4.34 -0.22
N ILE A 140 -14.07 4.67 0.28
CA ILE A 140 -13.90 5.40 1.54
C ILE A 140 -14.31 6.85 1.36
N GLY A 141 -13.89 7.48 0.27
CA GLY A 141 -14.31 8.84 -0.07
C GLY A 141 -15.82 8.97 -0.24
N ASP A 142 -16.47 8.00 -0.87
CA ASP A 142 -17.94 7.97 -1.01
C ASP A 142 -18.65 7.94 0.34
N GLN A 143 -18.11 7.23 1.33
CA GLN A 143 -18.66 7.25 2.69
C GLN A 143 -18.56 8.64 3.34
N LEU A 144 -17.50 9.40 3.08
CA LEU A 144 -17.43 10.80 3.51
C LEU A 144 -18.41 11.66 2.74
N LYS A 145 -18.47 11.51 1.40
CA LYS A 145 -19.39 12.25 0.51
C LYS A 145 -20.84 12.14 0.95
N GLN A 146 -21.28 10.95 1.33
CA GLN A 146 -22.66 10.73 1.82
C GLN A 146 -22.98 11.57 3.06
N ARG A 147 -21.98 11.84 3.91
CA ARG A 147 -22.09 12.61 5.16
C ARG A 147 -21.85 14.10 4.97
N VAL A 148 -21.17 14.51 3.92
CA VAL A 148 -20.88 15.93 3.65
C VAL A 148 -22.12 16.65 3.17
N ALA A 149 -22.46 17.76 3.83
CA ALA A 149 -23.49 18.70 3.39
C ALA A 149 -22.91 19.74 2.43
N SER A 150 -21.72 20.26 2.72
CA SER A 150 -20.98 21.18 1.82
C SER A 150 -19.47 21.14 2.07
N LEU A 151 -18.70 21.43 1.01
CA LEU A 151 -17.28 21.66 1.02
C LEU A 151 -17.02 22.99 0.32
N SER A 152 -16.52 24.00 1.05
CA SER A 152 -16.54 25.39 0.58
C SER A 152 -15.20 26.09 0.85
N ILE A 153 -14.77 26.90 -0.11
CA ILE A 153 -13.60 27.77 0.00
C ILE A 153 -13.99 29.04 0.75
N VAL A 154 -13.21 29.39 1.79
CA VAL A 154 -13.34 30.69 2.49
C VAL A 154 -12.37 31.70 1.89
N ASP A 155 -11.09 31.30 1.78
CA ASP A 155 -10.01 32.05 1.14
C ASP A 155 -8.94 31.09 0.59
N ASP A 156 -7.82 31.60 0.10
CA ASP A 156 -6.75 30.79 -0.51
C ASP A 156 -6.11 29.76 0.44
N LEU A 157 -6.25 29.94 1.77
CA LEU A 157 -5.68 29.07 2.79
C LEU A 157 -6.73 28.44 3.68
N THR A 158 -7.97 28.88 3.67
CA THR A 158 -9.02 28.43 4.59
C THR A 158 -10.20 27.84 3.80
N PHE A 159 -10.64 26.65 4.21
CA PHE A 159 -11.84 26.00 3.67
C PHE A 159 -12.66 25.39 4.81
N THR A 160 -13.93 25.14 4.54
CA THR A 160 -14.86 24.50 5.47
C THR A 160 -15.44 23.23 4.88
N LEU A 161 -15.56 22.20 5.73
CA LEU A 161 -16.30 20.97 5.46
C LEU A 161 -17.45 20.90 6.46
N VAL A 162 -18.68 20.87 5.95
CA VAL A 162 -19.89 20.79 6.77
C VAL A 162 -20.51 19.40 6.62
N LEU A 163 -20.81 18.75 7.72
CA LEU A 163 -21.44 17.44 7.78
C LEU A 163 -22.96 17.56 7.98
N LYS A 164 -23.70 16.54 7.54
CA LYS A 164 -25.14 16.37 7.79
C LYS A 164 -25.44 15.88 9.21
N GLU A 165 -24.49 15.15 9.79
CA GLU A 165 -24.53 14.56 11.12
C GLU A 165 -23.11 14.47 11.70
N PRO A 166 -22.92 14.46 13.02
CA PRO A 166 -21.59 14.31 13.63
C PRO A 166 -20.91 13.01 13.19
N PHE A 167 -19.62 13.12 12.86
CA PHE A 167 -18.84 11.98 12.38
C PHE A 167 -17.39 12.07 12.87
N GLY A 168 -16.98 11.14 13.72
CA GLY A 168 -15.69 11.21 14.43
C GLY A 168 -14.47 10.68 13.63
N LEU A 169 -14.58 10.47 12.31
CA LEU A 169 -13.50 9.90 11.49
C LEU A 169 -13.06 10.83 10.34
N VAL A 170 -13.39 12.11 10.38
CA VAL A 170 -13.04 13.07 9.32
C VAL A 170 -11.53 13.13 9.12
N GLU A 171 -10.77 13.43 10.17
CA GLU A 171 -9.32 13.57 10.12
C GLU A 171 -8.66 12.23 9.76
N PHE A 172 -9.19 11.12 10.28
CA PHE A 172 -8.72 9.77 9.98
C PHE A 172 -8.86 9.44 8.49
N MET A 173 -9.96 9.80 7.86
CA MET A 173 -10.18 9.62 6.43
C MET A 173 -9.25 10.53 5.61
N LEU A 174 -9.10 11.79 6.04
CA LEU A 174 -8.22 12.77 5.40
C LEU A 174 -6.72 12.47 5.61
N ALA A 175 -6.37 11.59 6.55
CA ALA A 175 -5.02 11.08 6.75
C ALA A 175 -4.63 9.93 5.79
N GLY A 176 -5.54 9.54 4.90
CA GLY A 176 -5.28 8.45 3.96
C GLY A 176 -5.37 7.06 4.59
N ALA A 177 -6.19 6.90 5.62
CA ALA A 177 -6.55 5.59 6.14
C ALA A 177 -7.34 4.84 5.06
N GLY A 178 -6.69 3.85 4.44
CA GLY A 178 -7.24 3.08 3.33
C GLY A 178 -6.65 3.45 1.96
N ALA A 179 -7.31 3.01 0.90
CA ALA A 179 -6.85 3.22 -0.48
C ALA A 179 -8.06 3.42 -1.42
N PRO A 180 -7.94 4.34 -2.36
CA PRO A 180 -6.85 5.30 -2.61
C PRO A 180 -6.80 6.43 -1.57
N ILE A 181 -5.65 7.12 -1.46
CA ILE A 181 -5.46 8.19 -0.48
C ILE A 181 -6.06 9.53 -0.96
N PRO A 182 -6.48 10.44 -0.03
CA PRO A 182 -6.97 11.80 -0.36
C PRO A 182 -5.80 12.75 -0.65
N ALA A 183 -4.99 12.43 -1.65
CA ALA A 183 -3.84 13.22 -2.07
C ALA A 183 -4.27 14.57 -2.66
N ILE A 184 -3.54 15.64 -2.36
CA ILE A 184 -3.81 16.96 -2.89
C ILE A 184 -3.11 17.12 -4.25
N LEU A 185 -3.91 17.29 -5.28
CA LEU A 185 -3.55 17.52 -6.67
C LEU A 185 -3.70 19.01 -7.01
N ARG A 186 -3.06 19.48 -8.07
CA ARG A 186 -3.39 20.80 -8.64
C ARG A 186 -4.85 20.77 -9.15
N GLU A 187 -5.57 21.87 -8.97
CA GLU A 187 -6.98 22.00 -9.40
C GLU A 187 -7.21 21.49 -10.82
N LYS A 188 -6.33 21.85 -11.77
CA LYS A 188 -6.43 21.43 -13.18
C LYS A 188 -6.26 19.90 -13.36
N ASP A 189 -5.50 19.22 -12.49
CA ASP A 189 -5.31 17.78 -12.55
C ASP A 189 -6.44 17.06 -11.82
N ALA A 190 -6.94 17.61 -10.72
CA ALA A 190 -8.10 17.10 -10.00
C ALA A 190 -9.40 17.17 -10.81
N ASN A 191 -9.56 18.22 -11.63
CA ASN A 191 -10.76 18.43 -12.48
C ASN A 191 -10.70 17.69 -13.83
N ARG A 192 -9.69 16.82 -14.07
CA ARG A 192 -9.67 15.97 -15.26
C ARG A 192 -10.86 14.99 -15.25
N PRO A 193 -11.39 14.63 -16.42
CA PRO A 193 -12.39 13.56 -16.51
C PRO A 193 -11.93 12.29 -15.81
N GLU A 194 -12.84 11.57 -15.18
CA GLU A 194 -12.53 10.37 -14.40
C GLU A 194 -11.84 9.27 -15.23
N ASN A 195 -12.14 9.18 -16.52
CA ASN A 195 -11.53 8.24 -17.46
C ASN A 195 -10.15 8.66 -17.97
N GLU A 196 -9.70 9.89 -17.67
CA GLU A 196 -8.38 10.39 -18.07
C GLU A 196 -7.37 10.17 -16.94
N GLN A 197 -6.35 9.33 -17.19
CA GLN A 197 -5.30 9.03 -16.23
C GLN A 197 -4.25 10.15 -16.16
N ILE A 198 -3.70 10.36 -14.96
CA ILE A 198 -2.55 11.23 -14.73
C ILE A 198 -1.28 10.46 -15.08
N THR A 199 -0.66 10.75 -16.22
CA THR A 199 0.56 10.08 -16.69
C THR A 199 1.85 10.82 -16.35
N ALA A 200 1.76 12.12 -16.08
CA ALA A 200 2.86 13.00 -15.68
C ALA A 200 2.48 13.74 -14.38
N PRO A 201 2.52 13.05 -13.24
CA PRO A 201 2.06 13.59 -11.96
C PRO A 201 2.97 14.72 -11.47
N ILE A 202 2.34 15.83 -11.05
CA ILE A 202 2.95 16.93 -10.34
C ILE A 202 2.31 16.96 -8.95
N GLY A 203 3.04 16.47 -7.97
CA GLY A 203 2.61 16.48 -6.57
C GLY A 203 3.21 17.60 -5.75
N SER A 204 3.07 17.52 -4.44
CA SER A 204 3.64 18.44 -3.44
C SER A 204 4.47 17.70 -2.38
N GLY A 205 4.69 16.40 -2.56
CA GLY A 205 5.36 15.53 -1.62
C GLY A 205 6.88 15.72 -1.55
N PRO A 206 7.54 14.94 -0.66
CA PRO A 206 8.98 15.06 -0.40
C PRO A 206 9.87 14.57 -1.56
N PHE A 207 9.30 13.82 -2.51
CA PHE A 207 10.01 13.33 -3.69
C PHE A 207 9.29 13.74 -4.98
N ARG A 208 10.08 13.96 -6.04
CA ARG A 208 9.62 14.26 -7.40
C ARG A 208 9.77 13.01 -8.26
N TYR A 209 8.69 12.53 -8.86
CA TYR A 209 8.74 11.46 -9.85
C TYR A 209 9.46 11.93 -11.12
N VAL A 210 10.32 11.06 -11.70
CA VAL A 210 11.13 11.35 -12.90
C VAL A 210 10.61 10.54 -14.09
N PRO A 211 9.64 11.05 -14.89
CA PRO A 211 9.01 10.30 -15.98
C PRO A 211 9.99 9.84 -17.06
N SER A 212 11.02 10.65 -17.35
CA SER A 212 12.02 10.37 -18.39
C SER A 212 12.89 9.14 -18.12
N GLU A 213 12.95 8.70 -16.85
CA GLU A 213 13.73 7.52 -16.44
C GLU A 213 12.83 6.31 -16.10
N ARG A 214 11.53 6.41 -16.34
CA ARG A 214 10.59 5.31 -16.15
C ARG A 214 10.80 4.21 -17.18
N VAL A 215 11.00 2.98 -16.73
CA VAL A 215 10.95 1.76 -17.56
C VAL A 215 9.87 0.86 -16.98
N SER A 216 8.74 0.74 -17.69
CA SER A 216 7.59 -0.03 -17.23
C SER A 216 7.96 -1.48 -16.93
N GLY A 217 7.54 -1.99 -15.78
CA GLY A 217 7.88 -3.33 -15.30
C GLY A 217 9.30 -3.50 -14.77
N HIS A 218 10.11 -2.44 -14.76
CA HIS A 218 11.51 -2.57 -14.38
C HIS A 218 12.01 -1.46 -13.47
N ARG A 219 11.85 -0.16 -13.85
CA ARG A 219 12.50 0.94 -13.11
C ARG A 219 11.57 2.13 -12.91
N VAL A 220 11.62 2.70 -11.69
CA VAL A 220 10.98 3.96 -11.31
C VAL A 220 11.98 4.81 -10.54
N VAL A 221 12.04 6.10 -10.82
CA VAL A 221 13.01 7.03 -10.22
C VAL A 221 12.31 8.20 -9.58
N PHE A 222 12.83 8.60 -8.42
CA PHE A 222 12.36 9.75 -7.66
C PHE A 222 13.55 10.59 -7.20
N ASP A 223 13.51 11.88 -7.47
CA ASP A 223 14.49 12.84 -6.95
C ASP A 223 13.96 13.50 -5.68
N ARG A 224 14.84 13.91 -4.78
CA ARG A 224 14.48 14.71 -3.61
C ARG A 224 13.81 16.01 -4.07
N ASN A 225 12.72 16.40 -3.39
CA ASN A 225 12.13 17.72 -3.56
C ASN A 225 12.81 18.74 -2.61
N PRO A 226 13.71 19.62 -3.10
CA PRO A 226 14.41 20.56 -2.24
C PRO A 226 13.52 21.67 -1.69
N ASP A 227 12.35 21.89 -2.32
CA ASP A 227 11.39 22.93 -1.94
C ASP A 227 10.27 22.39 -1.04
N TYR A 228 10.38 21.12 -0.57
CA TYR A 228 9.38 20.53 0.31
C TYR A 228 9.29 21.29 1.64
N ALA A 229 8.08 21.73 2.00
CA ALA A 229 7.82 22.44 3.25
C ALA A 229 7.76 21.46 4.43
N VAL A 230 8.93 21.06 4.95
CA VAL A 230 9.05 20.11 6.06
C VAL A 230 8.35 20.63 7.32
N ARG A 231 7.61 19.77 8.04
CA ARG A 231 7.06 20.10 9.36
C ARG A 231 8.15 20.09 10.43
N PRO A 232 8.04 20.95 11.46
CA PRO A 232 9.03 21.02 12.53
C PRO A 232 9.00 19.83 13.50
N GLU A 233 7.89 19.11 13.57
CA GLU A 233 7.73 17.94 14.44
C GLU A 233 8.63 16.79 13.98
N PRO A 234 9.16 15.96 14.88
CA PRO A 234 9.93 14.79 14.51
C PRO A 234 9.16 13.84 13.57
N PRO A 235 9.86 13.12 12.67
CA PRO A 235 9.22 12.07 11.85
C PRO A 235 8.55 11.02 12.74
N ASP A 236 7.28 10.72 12.46
CA ASP A 236 6.51 9.74 13.20
C ASP A 236 5.52 8.99 12.27
N GLY A 237 5.84 7.77 11.90
CA GLY A 237 5.07 7.02 10.91
C GLY A 237 5.08 7.74 9.55
N LEU A 238 3.89 8.15 9.09
CA LEU A 238 3.73 8.99 7.89
C LEU A 238 3.60 10.48 8.23
N ALA A 239 3.49 10.81 9.52
CA ALA A 239 3.31 12.16 10.02
C ALA A 239 4.63 12.82 10.42
N GLY A 240 4.54 14.09 10.86
CA GLY A 240 5.69 14.90 11.27
C GLY A 240 6.58 15.32 10.10
N GLY A 241 7.85 15.59 10.39
CA GLY A 241 8.81 16.07 9.41
C GLY A 241 9.24 14.97 8.43
N LYS A 242 8.81 15.04 7.17
CA LYS A 242 9.27 14.16 6.10
C LYS A 242 10.65 14.64 5.60
N ILE A 243 11.72 14.30 6.35
CA ILE A 243 13.08 14.76 6.09
C ILE A 243 13.76 13.78 5.11
N VAL A 244 13.98 14.22 3.87
CA VAL A 244 14.67 13.42 2.86
C VAL A 244 16.18 13.59 3.01
N LYS A 245 16.91 12.51 3.32
CA LYS A 245 18.35 12.49 3.57
C LYS A 245 19.17 11.92 2.40
N VAL A 246 18.51 11.38 1.37
CA VAL A 246 19.12 10.91 0.12
C VAL A 246 18.76 11.87 -1.02
N ASP A 247 19.57 11.93 -2.08
CA ASP A 247 19.29 12.80 -3.22
C ASP A 247 18.30 12.15 -4.18
N ARG A 248 18.27 10.80 -4.21
CA ARG A 248 17.47 10.01 -5.16
C ARG A 248 17.03 8.68 -4.55
N VAL A 249 15.86 8.21 -4.93
CA VAL A 249 15.38 6.84 -4.70
C VAL A 249 15.16 6.17 -6.06
N GLU A 250 15.75 5.00 -6.26
CA GLU A 250 15.56 4.19 -7.46
C GLU A 250 14.87 2.88 -7.11
N TRP A 251 13.70 2.64 -7.66
CA TRP A 251 13.02 1.35 -7.59
C TRP A 251 13.43 0.49 -8.78
N THR A 252 13.86 -0.73 -8.51
CA THR A 252 14.17 -1.74 -9.54
C THR A 252 13.42 -3.02 -9.22
N VAL A 253 12.51 -3.40 -10.12
CA VAL A 253 11.77 -4.66 -10.02
C VAL A 253 12.70 -5.78 -10.45
N LEU A 254 12.98 -6.71 -9.54
CA LEU A 254 13.82 -7.88 -9.78
C LEU A 254 12.96 -9.13 -10.03
N PRO A 255 13.45 -10.11 -10.82
CA PRO A 255 12.61 -11.18 -11.33
C PRO A 255 12.18 -12.22 -10.29
N ASP A 256 13.01 -12.44 -9.26
CA ASP A 256 12.77 -13.47 -8.25
C ASP A 256 13.48 -13.17 -6.92
N ALA A 257 13.07 -13.89 -5.87
CA ALA A 257 13.56 -13.69 -4.51
C ALA A 257 15.06 -14.02 -4.36
N THR A 258 15.58 -15.01 -5.08
CA THR A 258 16.99 -15.41 -5.00
C THR A 258 17.89 -14.33 -5.59
N THR A 259 17.57 -13.87 -6.78
CA THR A 259 18.27 -12.75 -7.43
C THR A 259 18.21 -11.49 -6.56
N THR A 260 17.06 -11.19 -5.95
CA THR A 260 16.92 -10.02 -5.08
C THR A 260 17.75 -10.15 -3.80
N ALA A 261 17.80 -11.34 -3.19
CA ALA A 261 18.61 -11.60 -2.01
C ALA A 261 20.11 -11.44 -2.30
N GLU A 262 20.58 -11.94 -3.45
CA GLU A 262 21.98 -11.77 -3.89
C GLU A 262 22.32 -10.30 -4.16
N ALA A 263 21.44 -9.58 -4.88
CA ALA A 263 21.64 -8.16 -5.15
C ALA A 263 21.73 -7.32 -3.86
N LEU A 264 20.88 -7.63 -2.85
CA LEU A 264 20.92 -6.96 -1.55
C LEU A 264 22.21 -7.29 -0.78
N ALA A 265 22.57 -8.56 -0.71
CA ALA A 265 23.78 -8.99 0.01
C ALA A 265 25.08 -8.47 -0.62
N ASN A 266 25.11 -8.29 -1.94
CA ASN A 266 26.25 -7.76 -2.68
C ASN A 266 26.27 -6.21 -2.75
N GLY A 267 25.21 -5.52 -2.26
CA GLY A 267 25.14 -4.07 -2.25
C GLY A 267 24.73 -3.45 -3.61
N GLU A 268 24.17 -4.25 -4.50
CA GLU A 268 23.59 -3.75 -5.76
C GLU A 268 22.29 -3.01 -5.53
N ILE A 269 21.52 -3.44 -4.50
CA ILE A 269 20.38 -2.71 -3.91
C ILE A 269 20.64 -2.52 -2.41
N ASP A 270 19.91 -1.56 -1.81
CA ASP A 270 20.05 -1.18 -0.40
C ASP A 270 18.89 -1.66 0.46
N PHE A 271 17.72 -1.77 -0.13
CA PHE A 271 16.45 -2.08 0.56
C PHE A 271 15.60 -3.02 -0.30
N TRP A 272 15.01 -4.04 0.32
CA TRP A 272 14.04 -4.96 -0.30
C TRP A 272 12.74 -4.98 0.50
N GLU A 273 11.65 -4.60 -0.13
CA GLU A 273 10.31 -4.55 0.46
C GLU A 273 9.64 -5.93 0.39
N GLY A 274 9.17 -6.44 1.54
CA GLY A 274 8.33 -7.64 1.57
C GLY A 274 9.03 -8.93 1.20
N ILE A 275 9.98 -9.39 2.03
CA ILE A 275 10.70 -10.65 1.80
C ILE A 275 9.83 -11.88 2.10
N ALA A 276 10.09 -12.98 1.39
CA ALA A 276 9.55 -14.29 1.75
C ALA A 276 10.17 -14.78 3.07
N PRO A 277 9.41 -15.46 3.96
CA PRO A 277 9.90 -15.88 5.27
C PRO A 277 11.14 -16.76 5.24
N ASP A 278 11.29 -17.63 4.25
CA ASP A 278 12.44 -18.52 4.05
C ASP A 278 13.73 -17.78 3.67
N MET A 279 13.64 -16.57 3.14
CA MET A 279 14.80 -15.71 2.86
C MET A 279 15.40 -15.07 4.11
N ALA A 280 14.65 -14.95 5.20
CA ALA A 280 15.10 -14.24 6.39
C ALA A 280 16.37 -14.83 7.04
N PRO A 281 16.50 -16.17 7.27
CA PRO A 281 17.72 -16.74 7.82
C PRO A 281 18.95 -16.51 6.93
N VAL A 282 18.78 -16.65 5.62
CA VAL A 282 19.86 -16.45 4.64
C VAL A 282 20.37 -15.02 4.69
N LEU A 283 19.46 -14.04 4.63
CA LEU A 283 19.82 -12.61 4.67
C LEU A 283 20.47 -12.22 6.00
N ARG A 284 19.93 -12.69 7.14
CA ARG A 284 20.54 -12.43 8.46
C ARG A 284 21.96 -12.99 8.57
N SER A 285 22.21 -14.20 8.03
CA SER A 285 23.55 -14.80 8.04
C SER A 285 24.58 -14.02 7.22
N ARG A 286 24.11 -13.18 6.30
CA ARG A 286 24.93 -12.29 5.44
C ARG A 286 25.00 -10.85 5.98
N GLY A 287 24.57 -10.62 7.21
CA GLY A 287 24.63 -9.30 7.86
C GLY A 287 23.57 -8.31 7.38
N VAL A 288 22.49 -8.78 6.77
CA VAL A 288 21.36 -7.93 6.36
C VAL A 288 20.38 -7.80 7.53
N VAL A 289 19.88 -6.59 7.77
CA VAL A 289 18.82 -6.33 8.74
C VAL A 289 17.50 -6.83 8.17
N VAL A 290 16.79 -7.66 8.94
CA VAL A 290 15.46 -8.18 8.56
C VAL A 290 14.48 -7.87 9.69
N ARG A 291 13.50 -7.01 9.41
CA ARG A 291 12.47 -6.65 10.38
C ARG A 291 11.18 -6.19 9.69
N ARG A 292 10.07 -6.24 10.42
CA ARG A 292 8.83 -5.58 9.99
C ARG A 292 9.03 -4.06 9.98
N THR A 293 8.66 -3.42 8.88
CA THR A 293 8.62 -1.96 8.71
C THR A 293 7.20 -1.43 8.59
N ASN A 294 6.19 -2.30 8.41
CA ASN A 294 4.79 -1.93 8.56
C ASN A 294 4.42 -1.80 10.04
N ALA A 295 3.59 -0.82 10.39
CA ALA A 295 3.16 -0.58 11.78
C ALA A 295 2.44 -1.80 12.37
N LEU A 296 1.68 -2.52 11.58
CA LEU A 296 0.89 -3.68 12.00
C LEU A 296 1.28 -4.95 11.25
N PRO A 297 1.16 -6.14 11.87
CA PRO A 297 1.32 -7.43 11.20
C PRO A 297 0.24 -7.63 10.13
N SER A 298 0.48 -8.52 9.19
CA SER A 298 -0.52 -8.97 8.22
C SER A 298 -1.46 -9.98 8.87
N VAL A 299 -2.72 -9.98 8.45
CA VAL A 299 -3.77 -10.88 8.96
C VAL A 299 -4.05 -11.96 7.93
N ALA A 300 -3.97 -13.21 8.34
CA ALA A 300 -4.33 -14.37 7.53
C ALA A 300 -5.80 -14.76 7.75
N PHE A 301 -6.47 -15.21 6.70
CA PHE A 301 -7.87 -15.61 6.81
C PHE A 301 -8.31 -16.55 5.69
N ILE A 302 -9.41 -17.28 5.95
CA ILE A 302 -10.15 -18.07 4.96
C ILE A 302 -11.48 -17.38 4.68
N ARG A 303 -11.80 -17.18 3.40
CA ARG A 303 -13.01 -16.50 2.96
C ARG A 303 -13.97 -17.48 2.29
N PRO A 304 -15.20 -17.68 2.83
CA PRO A 304 -16.27 -18.43 2.17
C PRO A 304 -17.01 -17.56 1.14
N ASN A 305 -17.61 -18.22 0.15
CA ASN A 305 -18.53 -17.61 -0.80
C ASN A 305 -19.97 -17.75 -0.31
N PHE A 306 -20.58 -16.61 0.02
CA PHE A 306 -21.94 -16.55 0.59
C PHE A 306 -23.06 -16.83 -0.43
N GLN A 307 -22.74 -16.88 -1.71
CA GLN A 307 -23.73 -17.11 -2.77
C GLN A 307 -23.88 -18.59 -3.12
N ILE A 308 -22.98 -19.45 -2.66
CA ILE A 308 -22.94 -20.87 -3.05
C ILE A 308 -23.13 -21.78 -1.82
N PRO A 309 -24.02 -22.78 -1.90
CA PRO A 309 -24.06 -23.84 -0.88
C PRO A 309 -22.71 -24.54 -0.74
N PRO A 310 -22.31 -24.97 0.48
CA PRO A 310 -23.08 -24.85 1.71
C PRO A 310 -22.93 -23.50 2.44
N PHE A 311 -22.03 -22.59 2.00
CA PHE A 311 -21.63 -21.40 2.74
C PHE A 311 -22.60 -20.21 2.66
N ASN A 312 -23.68 -20.33 1.89
CA ASN A 312 -24.83 -19.45 2.02
C ASN A 312 -25.61 -19.67 3.35
N ASP A 313 -25.39 -20.81 4.03
CA ASP A 313 -25.92 -21.10 5.37
C ASP A 313 -24.87 -20.75 6.44
N VAL A 314 -25.27 -20.02 7.47
CA VAL A 314 -24.38 -19.60 8.57
C VAL A 314 -23.80 -20.80 9.32
N ARG A 315 -24.57 -21.90 9.48
CA ARG A 315 -24.12 -23.11 10.18
C ARG A 315 -22.93 -23.76 9.46
N ALA A 316 -22.89 -23.71 8.13
CA ALA A 316 -21.74 -24.21 7.37
C ALA A 316 -20.51 -23.32 7.57
N ARG A 317 -20.66 -22.00 7.71
CA ARG A 317 -19.54 -21.09 8.00
C ARG A 317 -19.03 -21.28 9.43
N GLN A 318 -19.93 -21.49 10.40
CA GLN A 318 -19.57 -21.83 11.78
C GLN A 318 -18.84 -23.19 11.85
N ALA A 319 -19.30 -24.17 11.06
CA ALA A 319 -18.60 -25.44 10.92
C ALA A 319 -17.18 -25.24 10.38
N LEU A 320 -17.03 -24.40 9.37
CA LEU A 320 -15.71 -24.09 8.79
C LEU A 320 -14.77 -23.49 9.84
N ALA A 321 -15.25 -22.55 10.67
CA ALA A 321 -14.45 -21.93 11.73
C ALA A 321 -13.99 -22.94 12.82
N LEU A 322 -14.70 -24.05 13.00
CA LEU A 322 -14.33 -25.12 13.94
C LEU A 322 -13.33 -26.15 13.37
N MET A 323 -12.93 -26.02 12.10
CA MET A 323 -12.03 -26.99 11.45
C MET A 323 -10.55 -26.59 11.54
N PHE A 324 -10.27 -25.32 11.73
CA PHE A 324 -8.90 -24.79 11.61
C PHE A 324 -8.29 -24.49 12.99
N ASP A 325 -6.99 -24.73 13.08
CA ASP A 325 -6.14 -24.31 14.18
C ASP A 325 -5.21 -23.22 13.67
N GLN A 326 -5.30 -22.03 14.26
CA GLN A 326 -4.46 -20.90 13.85
C GLN A 326 -2.97 -21.19 14.04
N HIS A 327 -2.61 -21.98 15.05
CA HIS A 327 -1.23 -22.36 15.28
C HIS A 327 -0.66 -23.16 14.10
N ASP A 328 -1.41 -24.14 13.58
CA ASP A 328 -0.97 -24.94 12.43
C ASP A 328 -0.80 -24.10 11.17
N LEU A 329 -1.76 -23.18 10.93
CA LEU A 329 -1.69 -22.28 9.78
C LEU A 329 -0.51 -21.31 9.89
N MET A 330 -0.32 -20.68 11.04
CA MET A 330 0.78 -19.73 11.25
C MET A 330 2.15 -20.42 11.24
N ALA A 331 2.26 -21.61 11.79
CA ALA A 331 3.48 -22.41 11.70
C ALA A 331 3.83 -22.75 10.24
N ALA A 332 2.85 -23.01 9.38
CA ALA A 332 3.07 -23.27 7.96
C ALA A 332 3.42 -21.99 7.19
N VAL A 333 2.87 -20.83 7.57
CA VAL A 333 3.07 -19.53 6.90
C VAL A 333 4.42 -18.92 7.22
N ALA A 334 4.79 -18.87 8.50
CA ALA A 334 5.94 -18.12 8.99
C ALA A 334 6.97 -18.98 9.73
N GLY A 335 6.54 -20.11 10.34
CA GLY A 335 7.40 -21.02 11.09
C GLY A 335 8.22 -20.26 12.15
N ASP A 336 9.50 -20.62 12.26
CA ASP A 336 10.46 -19.94 13.15
C ASP A 336 11.15 -18.74 12.49
N ASN A 337 10.85 -18.46 11.23
CA ASN A 337 11.59 -17.47 10.45
C ASN A 337 11.07 -16.03 10.65
N MET A 338 9.79 -15.88 10.92
CA MET A 338 9.11 -14.61 11.15
C MET A 338 8.28 -14.67 12.43
N LYS A 339 8.05 -13.50 13.05
CA LYS A 339 7.12 -13.42 14.17
C LYS A 339 5.69 -13.63 13.68
N TRP A 340 4.93 -14.41 14.41
CA TRP A 340 3.49 -14.60 14.23
C TRP A 340 2.81 -14.82 15.58
N ASP A 341 1.50 -14.59 15.62
CA ASP A 341 0.66 -14.82 16.79
C ASP A 341 -0.71 -15.32 16.35
N THR A 342 -1.40 -16.06 17.20
CA THR A 342 -2.83 -16.31 17.03
C THR A 342 -3.60 -15.01 17.24
N CYS A 343 -4.68 -14.81 16.48
CA CYS A 343 -5.50 -13.62 16.57
C CYS A 343 -6.95 -13.95 16.21
N TYR A 344 -7.83 -13.91 17.19
CA TYR A 344 -9.26 -14.20 17.05
C TYR A 344 -10.13 -12.94 16.91
N ALA A 345 -9.53 -11.85 16.47
CA ALA A 345 -10.23 -10.62 16.14
C ALA A 345 -10.55 -10.55 14.64
N PHE A 346 -11.66 -9.89 14.29
CA PHE A 346 -11.95 -9.50 12.90
C PHE A 346 -11.23 -8.20 12.48
N THR A 347 -10.26 -7.79 13.28
CA THR A 347 -9.26 -6.76 12.98
C THR A 347 -7.89 -7.30 13.38
N VAL A 348 -6.85 -6.46 13.28
CA VAL A 348 -5.49 -6.80 13.75
C VAL A 348 -5.46 -6.80 15.28
N CYS A 349 -4.91 -7.83 15.91
CA CYS A 349 -4.83 -7.91 17.38
C CYS A 349 -3.92 -6.86 18.02
N ASP A 350 -2.90 -6.38 17.29
CA ASP A 350 -2.04 -5.27 17.72
C ASP A 350 -2.66 -3.89 17.44
N GLY A 351 -3.88 -3.85 16.91
CA GLY A 351 -4.55 -2.60 16.51
C GLY A 351 -5.37 -1.93 17.62
N PRO A 352 -5.76 -0.67 17.44
CA PRO A 352 -6.48 0.13 18.45
C PRO A 352 -7.90 -0.38 18.74
N LEU A 353 -8.53 -1.09 17.81
CA LEU A 353 -9.85 -1.71 17.95
C LEU A 353 -9.78 -3.22 18.14
N SER A 354 -8.69 -3.72 18.74
CA SER A 354 -8.55 -5.16 18.98
C SER A 354 -9.47 -5.63 20.09
N THR A 355 -10.20 -6.70 19.81
CA THR A 355 -10.96 -7.48 20.80
C THR A 355 -11.21 -8.89 20.26
N GLU A 356 -11.20 -9.88 21.12
CA GLU A 356 -11.47 -11.29 20.76
C GLU A 356 -12.80 -11.79 21.36
N VAL A 357 -13.65 -10.89 21.83
CA VAL A 357 -14.95 -11.25 22.43
C VAL A 357 -15.80 -12.08 21.45
N GLY A 358 -16.40 -13.16 21.94
CA GLY A 358 -17.22 -14.08 21.13
C GLY A 358 -16.44 -15.18 20.40
N SER A 359 -15.09 -15.17 20.47
CA SER A 359 -14.24 -16.18 19.80
C SER A 359 -14.13 -17.50 20.55
N GLU A 360 -14.53 -17.56 21.81
CA GLU A 360 -14.28 -18.69 22.71
C GLU A 360 -14.68 -20.05 22.13
N PRO A 361 -15.81 -20.21 21.40
CA PRO A 361 -16.20 -21.47 20.78
C PRO A 361 -15.26 -21.96 19.67
N TYR A 362 -14.48 -21.04 19.06
CA TYR A 362 -13.69 -21.27 17.85
C TYR A 362 -12.18 -21.31 18.11
N ARG A 363 -11.75 -21.21 19.38
CA ARG A 363 -10.31 -21.21 19.73
C ARG A 363 -9.65 -22.58 19.66
N LYS A 364 -10.45 -23.64 19.56
CA LYS A 364 -9.97 -25.01 19.40
C LYS A 364 -10.81 -25.72 18.34
N PRO A 365 -10.18 -26.45 17.43
CA PRO A 365 -10.91 -27.27 16.47
C PRO A 365 -11.86 -28.29 17.15
N ASP A 366 -13.07 -28.38 16.61
CA ASP A 366 -14.06 -29.42 16.97
C ASP A 366 -14.68 -30.01 15.70
N LEU A 367 -14.00 -31.02 15.15
CA LEU A 367 -14.44 -31.68 13.91
C LEU A 367 -15.78 -32.43 14.07
N ALA A 368 -16.12 -32.89 15.29
CA ALA A 368 -17.39 -33.54 15.54
C ALA A 368 -18.53 -32.54 15.41
N LYS A 369 -18.40 -31.39 16.07
CA LYS A 369 -19.37 -30.30 15.99
C LYS A 369 -19.45 -29.70 14.59
N ALA A 370 -18.32 -29.56 13.92
CA ALA A 370 -18.28 -29.10 12.54
C ALA A 370 -19.09 -29.98 11.60
N LYS A 371 -18.98 -31.31 11.72
CA LYS A 371 -19.76 -32.27 10.93
C LYS A 371 -21.26 -32.19 11.22
N GLU A 372 -21.66 -32.02 12.48
CA GLU A 372 -23.06 -31.81 12.86
C GLU A 372 -23.64 -30.56 12.20
N LEU A 373 -22.90 -29.44 12.25
CA LEU A 373 -23.34 -28.18 11.68
C LEU A 373 -23.41 -28.24 10.14
N LEU A 374 -22.45 -28.88 9.47
CA LEU A 374 -22.52 -29.11 8.01
C LEU A 374 -23.72 -29.94 7.61
N ALA A 375 -24.00 -31.02 8.32
CA ALA A 375 -25.18 -31.87 8.08
C ALA A 375 -26.47 -31.06 8.29
N ALA A 376 -26.54 -30.25 9.36
CA ALA A 376 -27.66 -29.34 9.63
C ALA A 376 -27.84 -28.26 8.57
N ALA A 377 -26.76 -27.82 7.93
CA ALA A 377 -26.77 -26.89 6.79
C ALA A 377 -27.15 -27.57 5.46
N GLY A 378 -27.36 -28.90 5.48
CA GLY A 378 -27.77 -29.65 4.30
C GLY A 378 -26.62 -30.12 3.39
N TYR A 379 -25.36 -30.01 3.83
CA TYR A 379 -24.21 -30.53 3.09
C TYR A 379 -24.24 -32.06 3.01
N LYS A 380 -24.08 -32.61 1.81
CA LYS A 380 -24.20 -34.06 1.54
C LYS A 380 -22.89 -34.68 1.02
N GLY A 381 -21.78 -33.95 1.11
CA GLY A 381 -20.47 -34.42 0.64
C GLY A 381 -20.13 -33.92 -0.76
N GLU A 382 -20.72 -32.84 -1.21
CA GLU A 382 -20.37 -32.18 -2.47
C GLU A 382 -18.91 -31.70 -2.44
N LYS A 383 -18.24 -31.77 -3.59
CA LYS A 383 -16.86 -31.35 -3.72
C LYS A 383 -16.75 -29.83 -3.65
N LEU A 384 -15.95 -29.30 -2.72
CA LEU A 384 -15.71 -27.88 -2.56
C LEU A 384 -14.53 -27.43 -3.41
N VAL A 385 -14.67 -26.27 -4.07
CA VAL A 385 -13.58 -25.62 -4.82
C VAL A 385 -12.85 -24.66 -3.89
N LEU A 386 -11.55 -24.91 -3.66
CA LEU A 386 -10.64 -24.07 -2.90
C LEU A 386 -9.69 -23.36 -3.85
N LEU A 387 -9.69 -22.01 -3.88
CA LEU A 387 -8.75 -21.24 -4.67
C LEU A 387 -7.46 -20.97 -3.89
N GLY A 388 -6.33 -21.06 -4.59
CA GLY A 388 -5.02 -20.70 -4.08
C GLY A 388 -4.09 -20.17 -5.18
N THR A 389 -2.90 -19.72 -4.79
CA THR A 389 -1.86 -19.29 -5.71
C THR A 389 -0.48 -19.74 -5.24
N PRO A 390 0.38 -20.24 -6.16
CA PRO A 390 1.77 -20.54 -5.82
C PRO A 390 2.67 -19.29 -5.82
N ASN A 391 2.21 -18.17 -6.38
CA ASN A 391 3.03 -16.95 -6.53
C ASN A 391 3.28 -16.22 -5.21
N LEU A 392 2.42 -16.43 -4.20
CA LEU A 392 2.54 -15.82 -2.87
C LEU A 392 2.72 -16.93 -1.83
N PRO A 393 3.95 -17.16 -1.32
CA PRO A 393 4.26 -18.25 -0.40
C PRO A 393 3.32 -18.37 0.79
N PRO A 394 2.91 -17.28 1.49
CA PRO A 394 1.94 -17.38 2.57
C PRO A 394 0.57 -17.94 2.14
N ILE A 395 0.05 -17.51 0.98
CA ILE A 395 -1.23 -18.04 0.46
C ILE A 395 -1.08 -19.51 0.06
N ASN A 396 0.03 -19.86 -0.59
CA ASN A 396 0.30 -21.26 -0.94
C ASN A 396 0.30 -22.17 0.29
N ALA A 397 1.03 -21.78 1.34
CA ALA A 397 1.10 -22.55 2.60
C ALA A 397 -0.29 -22.69 3.26
N MET A 398 -1.03 -21.59 3.40
CA MET A 398 -2.40 -21.61 3.93
C MET A 398 -3.33 -22.50 3.10
N THR A 399 -3.23 -22.47 1.76
CA THR A 399 -4.06 -23.31 0.88
C THR A 399 -3.81 -24.78 1.11
N GLN A 400 -2.54 -25.19 1.27
CA GLN A 400 -2.18 -26.59 1.54
C GLN A 400 -2.69 -27.06 2.89
N VAL A 401 -2.56 -26.25 3.95
CA VAL A 401 -3.10 -26.59 5.28
C VAL A 401 -4.63 -26.65 5.24
N ALA A 402 -5.28 -25.69 4.58
CA ALA A 402 -6.73 -25.67 4.46
C ALA A 402 -7.25 -26.90 3.70
N GLU A 403 -6.60 -27.30 2.60
CA GLU A 403 -6.94 -28.53 1.87
C GLU A 403 -6.83 -29.76 2.77
N ALA A 404 -5.72 -29.90 3.51
CA ALA A 404 -5.51 -31.04 4.41
C ALA A 404 -6.59 -31.10 5.50
N ARG A 405 -6.89 -30.00 6.17
CA ARG A 405 -7.91 -29.93 7.23
C ARG A 405 -9.32 -30.23 6.73
N LEU A 406 -9.69 -29.73 5.55
CA LEU A 406 -10.97 -30.05 4.93
C LEU A 406 -11.08 -31.56 4.61
N ARG A 407 -10.01 -32.16 4.10
CA ARG A 407 -9.96 -33.61 3.84
C ARG A 407 -10.03 -34.44 5.11
N ASP A 408 -9.35 -34.06 6.19
CA ASP A 408 -9.44 -34.69 7.52
C ASP A 408 -10.87 -34.63 8.07
N ALA A 409 -11.60 -33.56 7.79
CA ALA A 409 -13.01 -33.43 8.10
C ALA A 409 -13.92 -34.32 7.23
N GLY A 410 -13.36 -35.00 6.23
CA GLY A 410 -14.10 -35.84 5.28
C GLY A 410 -14.76 -35.07 4.14
N ILE A 411 -14.31 -33.87 3.87
CA ILE A 411 -14.83 -32.98 2.80
C ILE A 411 -13.99 -33.18 1.53
N PRO A 412 -14.59 -33.62 0.40
CA PRO A 412 -13.90 -33.66 -0.88
C PRO A 412 -13.54 -32.23 -1.34
N VAL A 413 -12.26 -31.99 -1.69
CA VAL A 413 -11.75 -30.69 -2.12
C VAL A 413 -11.17 -30.77 -3.52
N ASP A 414 -11.51 -29.79 -4.35
CA ASP A 414 -10.90 -29.49 -5.64
C ASP A 414 -10.07 -28.21 -5.48
N THR A 415 -8.79 -28.38 -5.18
CA THR A 415 -7.86 -27.24 -5.00
C THR A 415 -7.39 -26.75 -6.35
N GLN A 416 -7.78 -25.53 -6.68
CA GLN A 416 -7.46 -24.90 -7.96
C GLN A 416 -6.42 -23.80 -7.76
N MET A 417 -5.17 -24.14 -8.09
CA MET A 417 -4.03 -23.22 -8.04
C MET A 417 -3.94 -22.47 -9.35
N ALA A 418 -3.82 -21.14 -9.28
CA ALA A 418 -3.65 -20.25 -10.44
C ALA A 418 -2.63 -19.15 -10.11
N ASP A 419 -2.13 -18.45 -11.15
CA ASP A 419 -1.39 -17.23 -10.90
C ASP A 419 -2.25 -16.21 -10.13
N PHE A 420 -1.59 -15.31 -9.39
CA PHE A 420 -2.29 -14.40 -8.47
C PHE A 420 -3.32 -13.51 -9.17
N ALA A 421 -3.02 -13.02 -10.38
CA ALA A 421 -3.96 -12.15 -11.12
C ALA A 421 -5.22 -12.91 -11.53
N THR A 422 -5.08 -14.16 -11.97
CA THR A 422 -6.21 -15.06 -12.29
C THR A 422 -7.02 -15.40 -11.04
N MET A 423 -6.36 -15.77 -9.94
CA MET A 423 -7.03 -16.00 -8.66
C MET A 423 -7.80 -14.76 -8.21
N PHE A 424 -7.16 -13.58 -8.22
CA PHE A 424 -7.75 -12.31 -7.81
C PHE A 424 -8.97 -11.93 -8.67
N LYS A 425 -8.89 -12.13 -9.99
CA LYS A 425 -10.02 -11.94 -10.88
C LYS A 425 -11.19 -12.86 -10.54
N ARG A 426 -10.91 -14.15 -10.33
CA ARG A 426 -11.94 -15.16 -10.02
C ARG A 426 -12.65 -14.87 -8.71
N MET A 427 -11.92 -14.60 -7.62
CA MET A 427 -12.53 -14.35 -6.32
C MET A 427 -13.42 -13.09 -6.30
N ASN A 428 -13.16 -12.12 -7.19
CA ASN A 428 -13.95 -10.89 -7.31
C ASN A 428 -15.07 -10.98 -8.37
N THR A 429 -15.29 -12.12 -9.01
CA THR A 429 -16.34 -12.29 -10.00
C THR A 429 -17.66 -12.65 -9.30
N ALA A 430 -18.65 -11.74 -9.39
CA ALA A 430 -19.99 -11.94 -8.83
C ALA A 430 -20.87 -12.86 -9.68
N ASP A 431 -20.56 -13.05 -10.98
CA ASP A 431 -21.33 -13.91 -11.87
C ASP A 431 -20.85 -15.37 -11.76
N LEU A 432 -21.62 -16.17 -11.04
CA LEU A 432 -21.36 -17.58 -10.85
C LEU A 432 -21.55 -18.42 -12.12
N ASN A 433 -22.20 -17.89 -13.15
CA ASN A 433 -22.43 -18.55 -14.43
C ASN A 433 -21.36 -18.24 -15.47
N ALA A 434 -20.44 -17.31 -15.18
CA ALA A 434 -19.28 -17.04 -16.03
C ALA A 434 -18.31 -18.23 -15.95
N GLY A 435 -18.36 -19.12 -16.93
CA GLY A 435 -17.71 -20.42 -17.04
C GLY A 435 -16.41 -20.61 -16.25
N GLY A 436 -16.44 -21.50 -15.25
CA GLY A 436 -15.32 -21.85 -14.40
C GLY A 436 -15.00 -20.83 -13.27
N ALA A 437 -15.82 -19.82 -13.06
CA ALA A 437 -15.62 -18.79 -12.04
C ALA A 437 -16.10 -19.19 -10.64
N SER A 438 -16.90 -20.27 -10.52
CA SER A 438 -17.45 -20.69 -9.22
C SER A 438 -16.34 -21.20 -8.28
N TRP A 439 -16.36 -20.71 -7.06
CA TRP A 439 -15.46 -21.13 -5.98
C TRP A 439 -16.24 -21.12 -4.65
N HIS A 440 -15.80 -21.96 -3.72
CA HIS A 440 -16.44 -22.08 -2.41
C HIS A 440 -15.63 -21.36 -1.33
N LEU A 441 -14.29 -21.45 -1.41
CA LEU A 441 -13.35 -20.92 -0.45
C LEU A 441 -12.12 -20.35 -1.14
N PHE A 442 -11.48 -19.39 -0.51
CA PHE A 442 -10.08 -19.04 -0.78
C PHE A 442 -9.34 -18.70 0.50
N THR A 443 -8.03 -18.91 0.49
CA THR A 443 -7.11 -18.44 1.54
C THR A 443 -6.48 -17.13 1.08
N TYR A 444 -6.29 -16.20 2.02
CA TYR A 444 -5.71 -14.90 1.72
C TYR A 444 -5.05 -14.30 2.95
N TYR A 445 -4.18 -13.32 2.75
CA TYR A 445 -3.74 -12.43 3.81
C TYR A 445 -3.87 -10.98 3.37
N ALA A 446 -4.10 -10.11 4.33
CA ALA A 446 -4.13 -8.67 4.10
C ALA A 446 -3.12 -7.96 4.98
N ILE A 447 -2.57 -6.85 4.48
CA ILE A 447 -1.71 -5.99 5.29
C ILE A 447 -2.52 -5.40 6.45
N GLY A 448 -1.95 -5.44 7.66
CA GLY A 448 -2.66 -5.02 8.88
C GLY A 448 -3.19 -3.60 8.82
N SER A 449 -2.47 -2.70 8.14
CA SER A 449 -2.91 -1.33 7.90
C SER A 449 -4.23 -1.21 7.11
N SER A 450 -4.65 -2.24 6.38
CA SER A 450 -5.97 -2.27 5.73
C SER A 450 -7.03 -3.01 6.55
N TRP A 451 -6.65 -3.74 7.62
CA TRP A 451 -7.54 -4.58 8.42
C TRP A 451 -7.78 -4.11 9.85
N TYR A 452 -7.12 -3.04 10.31
CA TYR A 452 -7.18 -2.60 11.71
C TYR A 452 -8.44 -1.82 12.10
N HIS A 453 -9.23 -1.37 11.13
CA HIS A 453 -10.43 -0.57 11.36
C HIS A 453 -11.58 -1.01 10.44
N PRO A 454 -12.85 -1.09 10.91
CA PRO A 454 -14.00 -1.51 10.08
C PRO A 454 -14.28 -0.60 8.87
N LEU A 455 -13.77 0.62 8.86
CA LEU A 455 -13.83 1.51 7.70
C LEU A 455 -12.93 1.03 6.56
N THR A 456 -11.73 0.54 6.89
CA THR A 456 -10.70 0.15 5.90
C THR A 456 -10.72 -1.34 5.58
N ASN A 457 -11.27 -2.17 6.46
CA ASN A 457 -11.43 -3.59 6.26
C ASN A 457 -12.62 -3.89 5.34
N ILE A 458 -12.33 -4.03 4.04
CA ILE A 458 -13.36 -4.29 3.03
C ILE A 458 -14.08 -5.63 3.21
N SER A 459 -13.52 -6.57 3.99
CA SER A 459 -14.18 -7.84 4.31
C SER A 459 -15.31 -7.68 5.32
N LEU A 460 -15.37 -6.56 6.01
CA LEU A 460 -16.44 -6.17 6.93
C LEU A 460 -17.47 -5.25 6.29
N ASP A 461 -17.44 -5.04 4.99
CA ASP A 461 -18.56 -4.47 4.26
C ASP A 461 -19.62 -5.54 4.11
N LEU A 462 -20.67 -5.44 4.93
CA LEU A 462 -21.77 -6.39 5.03
C LEU A 462 -23.03 -5.89 4.30
N SER A 463 -22.90 -4.81 3.52
CA SER A 463 -23.98 -4.28 2.69
C SER A 463 -24.47 -5.33 1.68
N CYS A 464 -25.76 -5.31 1.38
CA CYS A 464 -26.37 -6.28 0.47
C CYS A 464 -26.40 -5.79 -0.99
N ASP A 465 -25.59 -4.80 -1.34
CA ASP A 465 -25.60 -4.17 -2.67
C ASP A 465 -24.81 -4.94 -3.74
N LYS A 466 -24.15 -6.04 -3.38
CA LYS A 466 -23.29 -6.87 -4.24
C LYS A 466 -22.08 -6.13 -4.84
N LYS A 467 -21.72 -4.98 -4.30
CA LYS A 467 -20.51 -4.24 -4.64
C LYS A 467 -19.39 -4.50 -3.64
N ASN A 468 -19.73 -5.13 -2.52
CA ASN A 468 -18.78 -5.51 -1.48
C ASN A 468 -17.77 -6.57 -1.99
N TRP A 469 -16.66 -6.67 -1.28
CA TRP A 469 -15.53 -7.50 -1.70
C TRP A 469 -15.84 -9.00 -1.61
N ALA A 470 -15.22 -9.75 -2.49
CA ALA A 470 -15.22 -11.20 -2.69
C ALA A 470 -16.01 -12.05 -1.69
N GLY A 471 -16.85 -12.92 -2.20
CA GLY A 471 -17.77 -13.74 -1.41
C GLY A 471 -19.14 -13.11 -1.19
N PHE A 472 -19.26 -11.81 -1.33
CA PHE A 472 -20.51 -11.04 -1.34
C PHE A 472 -21.40 -11.29 -0.13
N PRO A 473 -20.92 -11.05 1.11
CA PRO A 473 -21.72 -11.21 2.31
C PRO A 473 -22.89 -10.22 2.31
N CYS A 474 -23.99 -10.62 2.91
CA CYS A 474 -25.17 -9.76 3.09
C CYS A 474 -25.68 -9.99 4.52
N ASP A 475 -25.49 -9.01 5.38
CA ASP A 475 -25.88 -9.05 6.80
C ASP A 475 -26.31 -7.64 7.26
N PRO A 476 -27.63 -7.30 7.16
CA PRO A 476 -28.12 -5.98 7.54
C PRO A 476 -27.92 -5.62 9.01
N GLU A 477 -27.92 -6.60 9.92
CA GLU A 477 -27.66 -6.37 11.35
C GLU A 477 -26.19 -6.05 11.57
N GLY A 478 -25.28 -6.87 11.01
CA GLY A 478 -23.85 -6.62 11.05
C GLY A 478 -23.47 -5.27 10.44
N GLU A 479 -24.09 -4.89 9.31
CA GLU A 479 -23.87 -3.57 8.71
C GLU A 479 -24.37 -2.43 9.62
N THR A 480 -25.53 -2.61 10.27
CA THR A 480 -26.02 -1.64 11.26
C THR A 480 -25.05 -1.46 12.42
N LEU A 481 -24.49 -2.57 12.93
CA LEU A 481 -23.46 -2.52 13.98
C LEU A 481 -22.18 -1.86 13.47
N ARG A 482 -21.76 -2.16 12.25
CA ARG A 482 -20.60 -1.52 11.62
C ARG A 482 -20.79 0.00 11.50
N GLN A 483 -21.95 0.46 11.07
CA GLN A 483 -22.25 1.89 10.99
C GLN A 483 -22.24 2.58 12.37
N LYS A 484 -22.63 1.89 13.46
CA LYS A 484 -22.47 2.42 14.82
C LYS A 484 -21.01 2.62 15.21
N VAL A 485 -20.12 1.71 14.81
CA VAL A 485 -18.67 1.89 15.02
C VAL A 485 -18.16 3.12 14.26
N LEU A 486 -18.58 3.27 13.00
CA LEU A 486 -18.13 4.37 12.14
C LEU A 486 -18.63 5.73 12.61
N SER A 487 -19.86 5.80 13.12
CA SER A 487 -20.49 7.05 13.60
C SER A 487 -20.24 7.34 15.08
N ALA A 488 -19.46 6.51 15.79
CA ALA A 488 -19.17 6.74 17.20
C ALA A 488 -18.48 8.09 17.44
N PRO A 489 -18.93 8.86 18.45
CA PRO A 489 -18.45 10.23 18.65
C PRO A 489 -17.02 10.32 19.19
N ASP A 490 -16.54 9.27 19.85
CA ASP A 490 -15.21 9.18 20.45
C ASP A 490 -14.68 7.74 20.45
N ASP A 491 -13.43 7.55 20.86
CA ASP A 491 -12.76 6.25 20.83
C ASP A 491 -13.35 5.25 21.85
N ALA A 492 -13.84 5.72 23.00
CA ALA A 492 -14.45 4.83 24.00
C ALA A 492 -15.79 4.27 23.49
N ALA A 493 -16.64 5.13 22.93
CA ALA A 493 -17.88 4.71 22.27
C ALA A 493 -17.61 3.81 21.06
N ARG A 494 -16.58 4.12 20.28
CA ARG A 494 -16.16 3.31 19.11
C ARG A 494 -15.72 1.91 19.53
N LYS A 495 -14.92 1.81 20.59
CA LYS A 495 -14.48 0.52 21.13
C LYS A 495 -15.65 -0.32 21.60
N ALA A 496 -16.57 0.26 22.38
CA ALA A 496 -17.77 -0.44 22.85
C ALA A 496 -18.67 -0.89 21.69
N ALA A 497 -18.86 -0.05 20.68
CA ALA A 497 -19.60 -0.41 19.47
C ALA A 497 -18.91 -1.53 18.69
N PHE A 498 -17.56 -1.54 18.63
CA PHE A 498 -16.80 -2.59 17.96
C PHE A 498 -16.87 -3.92 18.71
N GLU A 499 -16.88 -3.93 20.04
CA GLU A 499 -17.09 -5.17 20.82
C GLU A 499 -18.43 -5.83 20.48
N ALA A 500 -19.50 -5.03 20.33
CA ALA A 500 -20.80 -5.54 19.91
C ALA A 500 -20.76 -6.10 18.47
N LEU A 501 -20.11 -5.38 17.55
CA LEU A 501 -19.89 -5.86 16.19
C LEU A 501 -19.07 -7.16 16.18
N GLN A 502 -17.95 -7.21 16.88
CA GLN A 502 -17.05 -8.37 16.96
C GLN A 502 -17.79 -9.63 17.42
N LYS A 503 -18.65 -9.50 18.45
CA LYS A 503 -19.48 -10.61 18.92
C LYS A 503 -20.43 -11.11 17.84
N HIS A 504 -21.13 -10.21 17.17
CA HIS A 504 -22.02 -10.53 16.06
C HIS A 504 -21.28 -11.18 14.87
N LEU A 505 -20.07 -10.70 14.57
CA LEU A 505 -19.25 -11.29 13.51
C LEU A 505 -18.88 -12.74 13.78
N TRP A 506 -18.72 -13.16 15.04
CA TRP A 506 -18.52 -14.56 15.39
C TRP A 506 -19.82 -15.41 15.28
N GLU A 507 -20.97 -14.79 15.29
CA GLU A 507 -22.24 -15.44 15.00
C GLU A 507 -22.46 -15.58 13.49
N PHE A 508 -22.09 -14.56 12.70
CA PHE A 508 -22.29 -14.50 11.24
C PHE A 508 -21.17 -15.16 10.43
N ILE A 509 -19.92 -15.09 10.90
CA ILE A 509 -18.68 -15.58 10.26
C ILE A 509 -18.47 -15.01 8.86
N PRO A 510 -18.10 -13.73 8.71
CA PRO A 510 -17.81 -13.13 7.40
C PRO A 510 -16.54 -13.72 6.76
N TYR A 511 -15.58 -14.09 7.55
CA TYR A 511 -14.37 -14.86 7.22
C TYR A 511 -13.86 -15.54 8.48
N ILE A 512 -12.96 -16.49 8.33
CA ILE A 512 -12.34 -17.19 9.46
C ILE A 512 -10.97 -16.55 9.68
N PRO A 513 -10.73 -15.83 10.80
CA PRO A 513 -9.40 -15.33 11.16
C PRO A 513 -8.46 -16.50 11.43
N GLU A 514 -7.25 -16.48 10.86
CA GLU A 514 -6.28 -17.56 10.93
C GLU A 514 -4.96 -17.15 11.58
N GLY A 515 -4.94 -15.99 12.23
CA GLY A 515 -3.79 -15.44 12.92
C GLY A 515 -3.18 -14.23 12.20
N GLN A 516 -2.07 -13.77 12.74
CA GLN A 516 -1.33 -12.63 12.21
C GLN A 516 0.17 -12.92 12.16
N PHE A 517 0.86 -12.35 11.16
CA PHE A 517 2.29 -12.59 10.96
C PHE A 517 2.99 -11.36 10.37
N ASP A 518 4.30 -11.25 10.65
CA ASP A 518 5.11 -10.17 10.11
C ASP A 518 5.46 -10.44 8.64
N VAL A 519 5.21 -9.46 7.78
CA VAL A 519 5.86 -9.35 6.48
C VAL A 519 7.03 -8.40 6.66
N ALA A 520 8.25 -8.95 6.64
CA ALA A 520 9.45 -8.17 6.90
C ALA A 520 9.98 -7.53 5.62
N SER A 521 10.63 -6.39 5.77
CA SER A 521 11.57 -5.83 4.79
C SER A 521 13.01 -6.21 5.17
N ALA A 522 13.90 -6.21 4.19
CA ALA A 522 15.32 -6.44 4.39
C ALA A 522 16.13 -5.26 3.88
N TYR A 523 17.17 -4.86 4.61
CA TYR A 523 18.01 -3.74 4.20
C TYR A 523 19.41 -3.83 4.76
N ARG A 524 20.33 -3.14 4.12
CA ARG A 524 21.76 -3.12 4.49
C ARG A 524 21.96 -2.45 5.85
N GLN A 525 23.00 -2.87 6.58
CA GLN A 525 23.35 -2.32 7.90
C GLN A 525 23.80 -0.85 7.86
N ASP A 526 24.25 -0.36 6.70
CA ASP A 526 24.63 1.03 6.48
C ASP A 526 23.41 1.97 6.28
N LEU A 527 22.19 1.46 6.38
CA LEU A 527 20.99 2.30 6.45
C LEU A 527 20.54 2.54 7.88
N SER A 528 20.27 3.80 8.20
CA SER A 528 19.67 4.21 9.47
C SER A 528 18.37 4.98 9.22
N GLY A 529 17.58 5.23 10.28
CA GLY A 529 16.37 6.04 10.20
C GLY A 529 15.19 5.39 9.45
N VAL A 530 15.21 4.07 9.21
CA VAL A 530 14.07 3.36 8.62
C VAL A 530 12.90 3.38 9.59
N LEU A 531 11.79 4.00 9.20
CA LEU A 531 10.59 4.15 10.04
C LEU A 531 9.67 2.94 9.90
N ALA A 532 8.98 2.61 10.98
CA ALA A 532 7.79 1.76 10.94
C ALA A 532 6.56 2.65 10.72
N ALA A 533 5.74 2.34 9.70
CA ALA A 533 4.62 3.19 9.33
C ALA A 533 3.46 2.38 8.71
N TYR A 534 2.37 3.06 8.45
CA TYR A 534 1.19 2.52 7.78
C TYR A 534 1.52 1.89 6.40
N VAL A 535 2.38 2.54 5.64
CA VAL A 535 3.09 2.01 4.46
C VAL A 535 4.54 2.46 4.55
N GLN A 536 5.47 1.77 3.86
CA GLN A 536 6.91 2.05 3.93
C GLN A 536 7.23 3.45 3.40
N PRO A 537 7.69 4.41 4.24
CA PRO A 537 8.23 5.68 3.75
C PRO A 537 9.73 5.54 3.45
N TYR A 538 10.23 6.35 2.49
CA TYR A 538 11.67 6.41 2.17
C TYR A 538 12.33 7.73 2.60
N TRP A 539 11.55 8.70 3.13
CA TRP A 539 12.16 9.82 3.86
C TRP A 539 12.73 9.34 5.21
N ASN A 540 13.55 10.15 5.83
CA ASN A 540 14.30 9.86 7.06
C ASN A 540 15.35 8.75 6.94
N ILE A 541 15.39 7.97 5.86
CA ILE A 541 16.43 6.97 5.62
C ILE A 541 17.74 7.69 5.26
N GLU A 542 18.81 7.34 5.98
CA GLU A 542 20.16 7.83 5.76
C GLU A 542 21.08 6.66 5.40
N LYS A 543 21.91 6.85 4.38
CA LYS A 543 22.89 5.88 3.90
C LYS A 543 24.28 6.35 4.29
N HIS A 544 25.03 5.51 5.01
CA HIS A 544 26.35 5.81 5.55
C HIS A 544 27.49 5.21 4.73
#